data_22f23e75e3354cebe8c7784d71a86eab
#
_entry.id   22f23e75e3354cebe8c7784d71a86eab
#
_cell.length_a   1.000
_cell.length_b   1.000
_cell.length_c   1.000
_cell.angle_alpha   90.00
_cell.angle_beta   90.00
_cell.angle_gamma   90.00
#
_symmetry.space_group_name_H-M   'P 1'
#
loop_
_entity.id
_entity.type
_entity.pdbx_description
1 polymer ?
#
loop_
_entity_poly.entity_id
_entity_poly.type
_entity_poly.pdbx_seq_one_letter_code
_entity_poly.pdbx_strand_id
1 'polypeptide(L)'
;MKTRYERILAGAALWAGFYRANIHRFAEDYLHIELKWFQKILLFMMNVSRVFIYIASRGQGKSFLSAIYCVCRAILYPHTKICIASGTRGQAINILEKIQTDLIPNSPELNAEIDWKQSKINGTNAIIMFKN
;
A
#
# COMPACT_ATOMS: atom_id res chain seq x y z
N MET A 1 14.68 -34.27 -2.66
CA MET A 1 13.87 -33.66 -3.74
C MET A 1 12.75 -32.83 -3.10
N LYS A 2 12.68 -31.55 -3.42
CA LYS A 2 11.66 -30.68 -2.83
C LYS A 2 10.29 -31.00 -3.43
N THR A 3 9.26 -31.08 -2.59
CA THR A 3 7.87 -31.25 -3.02
C THR A 3 7.38 -30.03 -3.83
N ARG A 4 6.30 -30.17 -4.59
CA ARG A 4 5.67 -29.05 -5.31
C ARG A 4 5.32 -27.92 -4.36
N TYR A 5 4.82 -28.26 -3.18
CA TYR A 5 4.45 -27.30 -2.13
C TYR A 5 5.66 -26.52 -1.61
N GLU A 6 6.78 -27.21 -1.31
CA GLU A 6 8.01 -26.54 -0.87
C GLU A 6 8.58 -25.59 -1.92
N ARG A 7 8.48 -25.95 -3.21
CA ARG A 7 8.88 -25.06 -4.31
C ARG A 7 8.01 -23.80 -4.41
N ILE A 8 6.70 -23.94 -4.22
CA ILE A 8 5.77 -22.80 -4.21
C ILE A 8 6.07 -21.87 -3.04
N LEU A 9 6.28 -22.42 -1.83
CA LEU A 9 6.63 -21.61 -0.65
C LEU A 9 7.97 -20.89 -0.82
N ALA A 10 8.97 -21.56 -1.36
CA ALA A 10 10.27 -20.93 -1.64
C ALA A 10 10.15 -19.81 -2.68
N GLY A 11 9.36 -20.02 -3.73
CA GLY A 11 9.07 -18.99 -4.73
C GLY A 11 8.33 -17.79 -4.15
N ALA A 12 7.33 -18.02 -3.31
CA ALA A 12 6.58 -16.97 -2.63
C ALA A 12 7.49 -16.16 -1.67
N ALA A 13 8.37 -16.82 -0.95
CA ALA A 13 9.33 -16.15 -0.06
C ALA A 13 10.31 -15.26 -0.84
N LEU A 14 10.84 -15.74 -1.98
CA LEU A 14 11.69 -14.93 -2.86
C LEU A 14 10.95 -13.74 -3.44
N TRP A 15 9.73 -13.93 -3.89
CA TRP A 15 8.86 -12.88 -4.42
C TRP A 15 8.60 -11.80 -3.36
N ALA A 16 8.18 -12.20 -2.17
CA ALA A 16 7.93 -11.28 -1.06
C ALA A 16 9.20 -10.54 -0.63
N GLY A 17 10.33 -11.23 -0.52
CA GLY A 17 11.63 -10.63 -0.19
C GLY A 17 12.06 -9.57 -1.19
N PHE A 18 11.94 -9.85 -2.48
CA PHE A 18 12.25 -8.89 -3.54
C PHE A 18 11.39 -7.63 -3.45
N TYR A 19 10.08 -7.77 -3.33
CA TYR A 19 9.17 -6.62 -3.28
C TYR A 19 9.22 -5.87 -1.95
N ARG A 20 9.50 -6.53 -0.84
CA ARG A 20 9.76 -5.86 0.44
C ARG A 20 11.00 -4.97 0.40
N ALA A 21 12.02 -5.37 -0.34
CA ALA A 21 13.21 -4.55 -0.57
C ALA A 21 12.99 -3.45 -1.63
N ASN A 22 12.07 -3.66 -2.57
CA ASN A 22 11.81 -2.78 -3.72
C ASN A 22 10.32 -2.41 -3.80
N ILE A 23 9.84 -1.69 -2.80
CA ILE A 23 8.41 -1.35 -2.69
C ILE A 23 7.89 -0.52 -3.87
N HIS A 24 8.74 0.30 -4.49
CA HIS A 24 8.41 1.06 -5.69
C HIS A 24 8.12 0.15 -6.89
N ARG A 25 8.83 -0.96 -7.01
CA ARG A 25 8.57 -1.99 -8.05
C ARG A 25 7.25 -2.70 -7.80
N PHE A 26 6.97 -3.02 -6.54
CA PHE A 26 5.68 -3.61 -6.16
C PHE A 26 4.52 -2.68 -6.50
N ALA A 27 4.65 -1.39 -6.23
CA ALA A 27 3.62 -0.41 -6.55
C ALA A 27 3.34 -0.36 -8.06
N GLU A 28 4.37 -0.36 -8.90
CA GLU A 28 4.19 -0.36 -10.36
C GLU A 28 3.60 -1.68 -10.87
N ASP A 29 4.14 -2.81 -10.43
CA ASP A 29 3.77 -4.12 -10.94
C ASP A 29 2.40 -4.60 -10.43
N TYR A 30 2.08 -4.33 -9.17
CA TYR A 30 0.84 -4.80 -8.53
C TYR A 30 -0.32 -3.81 -8.67
N LEU A 31 -0.07 -2.53 -8.48
CA LEU A 31 -1.10 -1.49 -8.55
C LEU A 31 -1.31 -0.97 -9.98
N HIS A 32 -0.47 -1.37 -10.94
CA HIS A 32 -0.55 -0.94 -12.35
C HIS A 32 -0.56 0.58 -12.51
N ILE A 33 0.26 1.26 -11.71
CA ILE A 33 0.42 2.71 -11.75
C ILE A 33 1.81 3.07 -12.25
N GLU A 34 1.91 4.20 -12.92
CA GLU A 34 3.19 4.75 -13.37
C GLU A 34 3.69 5.78 -12.35
N LEU A 35 4.85 5.52 -11.78
CA LEU A 35 5.48 6.40 -10.81
C LEU A 35 6.54 7.28 -11.47
N LYS A 36 6.55 8.55 -11.10
CA LYS A 36 7.64 9.47 -11.45
C LYS A 36 8.91 9.07 -10.71
N TRP A 37 10.08 9.38 -11.28
CA TRP A 37 11.36 8.98 -10.70
C TRP A 37 11.55 9.40 -9.25
N PHE A 38 11.13 10.60 -8.87
CA PHE A 38 11.24 11.08 -7.49
C PHE A 38 10.27 10.36 -6.53
N GLN A 39 9.11 9.92 -7.03
CA GLN A 39 8.17 9.12 -6.24
C GLN A 39 8.73 7.73 -5.91
N LYS A 40 9.46 7.13 -6.85
CA LYS A 40 10.16 5.86 -6.62
C LYS A 40 11.20 5.99 -5.52
N ILE A 41 12.00 7.06 -5.54
CA ILE A 41 13.00 7.34 -4.52
C ILE A 41 12.33 7.56 -3.15
N LEU A 42 11.26 8.35 -3.10
CA LEU A 42 10.53 8.61 -1.86
C LEU A 42 9.94 7.34 -1.26
N LEU A 43 9.30 6.50 -2.07
CA LEU A 43 8.77 5.21 -1.60
C LEU A 43 9.86 4.30 -1.05
N PHE A 44 10.99 4.22 -1.73
CA PHE A 44 12.13 3.44 -1.27
C PHE A 44 12.65 3.96 0.08
N MET A 45 12.83 5.26 0.21
CA MET A 45 13.29 5.88 1.46
C MET A 45 12.28 5.72 2.60
N MET A 46 10.99 5.86 2.33
CA MET A 46 9.94 5.59 3.32
C MET A 46 9.98 4.16 3.83
N ASN A 47 10.27 3.21 2.97
CA ASN A 47 10.32 1.80 3.31
C ASN A 47 11.53 1.41 4.18
N VAL A 48 12.68 2.01 3.93
CA VAL A 48 13.92 1.70 4.67
C VAL A 48 14.12 2.55 5.92
N SER A 49 13.40 3.66 6.03
CA SER A 49 13.51 4.60 7.14
C SER A 49 12.57 4.23 8.28
N ARG A 50 13.05 4.33 9.49
CA ARG A 50 12.26 4.14 10.71
C ARG A 50 11.31 5.30 10.96
N VAL A 51 11.79 6.51 10.67
CA VAL A 51 11.03 7.76 10.72
C VAL A 51 11.31 8.50 9.43
N PHE A 52 10.25 8.93 8.76
CA PHE A 52 10.35 9.67 7.50
C PHE A 52 9.45 10.90 7.54
N ILE A 53 10.04 12.06 7.32
CA ILE A 53 9.33 13.34 7.27
C ILE A 53 9.40 13.85 5.83
N TYR A 54 8.24 14.09 5.24
CA TYR A 54 8.12 14.60 3.89
C TYR A 54 7.33 15.90 3.87
N ILE A 55 8.01 16.97 3.49
CA ILE A 55 7.41 18.30 3.38
C ILE A 55 7.42 18.69 1.90
N ALA A 56 6.24 18.96 1.37
CA ALA A 56 6.08 19.39 -0.01
C ALA A 56 4.89 20.34 -0.14
N SER A 57 4.89 21.15 -1.18
CA SER A 57 3.79 22.06 -1.49
C SER A 57 2.52 21.30 -1.93
N ARG A 58 1.41 21.99 -2.04
CA ARG A 58 0.18 21.44 -2.61
C ARG A 58 0.41 20.96 -4.04
N GLY A 59 -0.26 19.88 -4.44
CA GLY A 59 -0.16 19.32 -5.78
C GLY A 59 1.07 18.44 -6.04
N GLN A 60 1.90 18.18 -5.02
CA GLN A 60 3.08 17.31 -5.16
C GLN A 60 2.78 15.81 -4.94
N GLY A 61 1.51 15.44 -4.83
CA GLY A 61 1.10 14.04 -4.71
C GLY A 61 1.40 13.39 -3.37
N LYS A 62 1.55 14.16 -2.28
CA LYS A 62 1.83 13.63 -0.92
C LYS A 62 0.81 12.60 -0.46
N SER A 63 -0.46 12.93 -0.57
CA SER A 63 -1.56 12.05 -0.16
C SER A 63 -1.64 10.80 -1.03
N PHE A 64 -1.41 10.93 -2.33
CA PHE A 64 -1.36 9.81 -3.26
C PHE A 64 -0.21 8.86 -2.94
N LEU A 65 0.98 9.40 -2.69
CA LEU A 65 2.15 8.62 -2.31
C LEU A 65 1.95 7.89 -0.97
N SER A 66 1.33 8.55 0.00
CA SER A 66 0.97 7.95 1.29
C SER A 66 -0.03 6.81 1.12
N ALA A 67 -1.03 6.98 0.26
CA ALA A 67 -2.00 5.93 -0.06
C ALA A 67 -1.31 4.70 -0.68
N ILE A 68 -0.43 4.90 -1.65
CA ILE A 68 0.36 3.83 -2.27
C ILE A 68 1.19 3.09 -1.22
N TYR A 69 1.90 3.82 -0.38
CA TYR A 69 2.72 3.23 0.67
C TYR A 69 1.91 2.39 1.65
N CYS A 70 0.76 2.90 2.11
CA CYS A 70 -0.13 2.17 3.02
C CYS A 70 -0.63 0.86 2.40
N VAL A 71 -1.05 0.88 1.15
CA VAL A 71 -1.52 -0.32 0.44
C VAL A 71 -0.39 -1.33 0.27
N CYS A 72 0.77 -0.89 -0.19
CA CYS A 72 1.92 -1.78 -0.39
C CYS A 72 2.36 -2.43 0.93
N ARG A 73 2.41 -1.67 2.01
CA ARG A 73 2.76 -2.20 3.34
C ARG A 73 1.72 -3.19 3.86
N ALA A 74 0.44 -2.89 3.66
CA ALA A 74 -0.65 -3.77 4.10
C ALA A 74 -0.62 -5.13 3.40
N ILE A 75 -0.25 -5.17 2.12
CA ILE A 75 -0.20 -6.40 1.34
C ILE A 75 1.09 -7.17 1.58
N LEU A 76 2.23 -6.49 1.55
CA LEU A 76 3.56 -7.14 1.68
C LEU A 76 3.84 -7.64 3.10
N TYR A 77 3.23 -7.04 4.11
CA TYR A 77 3.42 -7.42 5.51
C TYR A 77 2.07 -7.78 6.13
N PRO A 78 1.70 -9.06 6.16
CA PRO A 78 0.45 -9.52 6.75
C PRO A 78 0.28 -9.07 8.20
N HIS A 79 -0.95 -8.87 8.63
CA HIS A 79 -1.30 -8.42 9.98
C HIS A 79 -0.76 -7.03 10.38
N THR A 80 -0.33 -6.22 9.42
CA THR A 80 0.10 -4.85 9.67
C THR A 80 -1.10 -3.96 9.99
N LYS A 81 -0.98 -3.19 11.07
CA LYS A 81 -1.96 -2.15 11.43
C LYS A 81 -1.39 -0.79 11.03
N ILE A 82 -2.13 -0.06 10.23
CA ILE A 82 -1.75 1.26 9.74
C ILE A 82 -2.70 2.29 10.33
N CYS A 83 -2.15 3.27 11.04
CA CYS A 83 -2.91 4.39 11.59
C CYS A 83 -2.62 5.66 10.78
N ILE A 84 -3.67 6.28 10.26
CA ILE A 84 -3.59 7.55 9.55
C ILE A 84 -4.20 8.62 10.45
N ALA A 85 -3.38 9.58 10.88
CA ALA A 85 -3.80 10.69 11.71
C ALA A 85 -3.59 12.02 10.99
N SER A 86 -4.50 12.94 11.16
CA SER A 86 -4.44 14.28 10.58
C SER A 86 -5.09 15.31 11.51
N GLY A 87 -4.88 16.59 11.21
CA GLY A 87 -5.48 17.71 11.95
C GLY A 87 -7.01 17.75 11.88
N THR A 88 -7.58 17.24 10.80
CA THR A 88 -9.04 17.10 10.64
C THR A 88 -9.39 15.71 10.13
N ARG A 89 -10.59 15.27 10.48
CA ARG A 89 -11.16 14.02 10.03
C ARG A 89 -11.20 13.90 8.49
N GLY A 90 -11.64 14.94 7.81
CA GLY A 90 -11.73 14.95 6.35
C GLY A 90 -10.39 14.69 5.67
N GLN A 91 -9.31 15.24 6.22
CA GLN A 91 -7.96 15.02 5.68
C GLN A 91 -7.49 13.57 5.86
N ALA A 92 -7.81 12.92 6.98
CA ALA A 92 -7.48 11.51 7.20
C ALA A 92 -8.27 10.60 6.26
N ILE A 93 -9.55 10.88 6.04
CA ILE A 93 -10.41 10.12 5.13
C ILE A 93 -9.95 10.26 3.69
N ASN A 94 -9.45 11.41 3.27
CA ASN A 94 -8.96 11.63 1.89
C ASN A 94 -7.95 10.59 1.41
N ILE A 95 -7.12 10.07 2.30
CA ILE A 95 -6.15 9.01 1.94
C ILE A 95 -6.88 7.70 1.62
N LEU A 96 -7.90 7.35 2.40
CA LEU A 96 -8.70 6.15 2.15
C LEU A 96 -9.54 6.29 0.88
N GLU A 97 -10.10 7.47 0.64
CA GLU A 97 -10.82 7.77 -0.61
C GLU A 97 -9.90 7.63 -1.83
N LYS A 98 -8.66 8.10 -1.75
CA LYS A 98 -7.68 7.92 -2.82
C LYS A 98 -7.38 6.45 -3.10
N ILE A 99 -7.32 5.61 -2.08
CA ILE A 99 -7.17 4.17 -2.27
C ILE A 99 -8.36 3.62 -3.06
N GLN A 100 -9.59 4.01 -2.70
CA GLN A 100 -10.80 3.53 -3.34
C GLN A 100 -10.96 4.04 -4.78
N THR A 101 -10.64 5.31 -5.02
CA THR A 101 -10.89 5.95 -6.31
C THR A 101 -9.75 5.80 -7.30
N ASP A 102 -8.52 5.83 -6.84
CA ASP A 102 -7.34 5.90 -7.70
C ASP A 102 -6.59 4.56 -7.82
N LEU A 103 -6.56 3.76 -6.77
CA LEU A 103 -5.78 2.53 -6.75
C LEU A 103 -6.60 1.27 -7.06
N ILE A 104 -7.76 1.10 -6.45
CA ILE A 104 -8.60 -0.10 -6.62
C ILE A 104 -9.07 -0.29 -8.07
N PRO A 105 -9.53 0.74 -8.80
CA PRO A 105 -9.98 0.55 -10.17
C PRO A 105 -8.88 0.11 -11.13
N ASN A 106 -7.63 0.45 -10.85
CA ASN A 106 -6.48 0.12 -11.71
C ASN A 106 -5.85 -1.24 -11.39
N SER A 107 -6.22 -1.85 -10.26
CA SER A 107 -5.64 -3.12 -9.82
C SER A 107 -6.74 -4.13 -9.44
N PRO A 108 -7.08 -5.06 -10.34
CA PRO A 108 -8.01 -6.14 -10.04
C PRO A 108 -7.51 -7.02 -8.88
N GLU A 109 -6.20 -7.22 -8.77
CA GLU A 109 -5.56 -7.99 -7.72
C GLU A 109 -5.79 -7.34 -6.35
N LEU A 110 -5.65 -6.02 -6.26
CA LEU A 110 -5.92 -5.27 -5.04
C LEU A 110 -7.39 -5.40 -4.62
N ASN A 111 -8.30 -5.29 -5.55
CA ASN A 111 -9.74 -5.44 -5.29
C ASN A 111 -10.08 -6.84 -4.74
N ALA A 112 -9.39 -7.88 -5.24
CA ALA A 112 -9.56 -9.25 -4.76
C ALA A 112 -9.04 -9.47 -3.34
N GLU A 113 -8.03 -8.71 -2.90
CA GLU A 113 -7.42 -8.80 -1.57
C GLU A 113 -8.20 -8.04 -0.47
N ILE A 114 -9.13 -7.17 -0.85
CA ILE A 114 -9.93 -6.42 0.12
C ILE A 114 -11.13 -7.23 0.56
N ASP A 115 -11.32 -7.34 1.87
CA ASP A 115 -12.53 -7.92 2.45
C ASP A 115 -13.63 -6.85 2.58
N TRP A 116 -14.44 -6.73 1.55
CA TRP A 116 -15.53 -5.76 1.49
C TRP A 116 -16.63 -5.98 2.53
N LYS A 117 -16.78 -7.20 3.05
CA LYS A 117 -17.76 -7.50 4.09
C LYS A 117 -17.35 -6.94 5.43
N GLN A 118 -16.07 -6.91 5.72
CA GLN A 118 -15.51 -6.37 6.96
C GLN A 118 -15.06 -4.91 6.83
N SER A 119 -14.93 -4.40 5.62
CA SER A 119 -14.59 -3.00 5.37
C SER A 119 -15.81 -2.12 5.65
N LYS A 120 -15.66 -1.16 6.55
CA LYS A 120 -16.75 -0.25 6.98
C LYS A 120 -16.28 1.18 6.96
N ILE A 121 -17.15 2.06 6.46
CA ILE A 121 -17.02 3.50 6.62
C ILE A 121 -17.98 3.88 7.76
N ASN A 122 -17.47 3.97 8.97
CA ASN A 122 -18.23 4.41 10.13
C ASN A 122 -17.89 5.87 10.42
N GLY A 123 -18.89 6.73 10.33
CA GLY A 123 -18.90 8.14 10.73
C GLY A 123 -17.56 8.85 10.94
N THR A 124 -16.67 8.41 11.79
CA THR A 124 -15.34 9.00 12.06
C THR A 124 -14.14 8.17 11.53
N ASN A 125 -14.35 6.89 11.23
CA ASN A 125 -13.27 5.99 10.84
C ASN A 125 -13.68 5.19 9.61
N ALA A 126 -12.86 5.25 8.57
CA ALA A 126 -12.95 4.31 7.48
C ALA A 126 -11.91 3.21 7.71
N ILE A 127 -12.36 1.97 7.67
CA ILE A 127 -11.52 0.79 7.84
C ILE A 127 -11.62 -0.04 6.57
N ILE A 128 -10.50 -0.23 5.90
CA ILE A 128 -10.37 -1.18 4.80
C ILE A 128 -9.67 -2.40 5.35
N MET A 129 -10.34 -3.53 5.30
CA MET A 129 -9.78 -4.81 5.75
C MET A 129 -9.28 -5.60 4.54
N PHE A 130 -8.06 -6.11 4.66
CA PHE A 130 -7.47 -7.00 3.67
C PHE A 130 -7.69 -8.46 4.09
N LYS A 131 -7.91 -9.31 3.11
CA LYS A 131 -7.92 -10.75 3.33
C LYS A 131 -6.50 -11.20 3.68
N ASN A 132 -6.37 -11.98 4.70
CA ASN A 132 -5.10 -12.57 5.12
C ASN A 132 -4.86 -13.91 4.41
#